data_e9b0d5113e44706201960376c3640568
#
_entry.id   e9b0d5113e44706201960376c3640568
#
_cell.length_a   1.000
_cell.length_b   1.000
_cell.length_c   1.000
_cell.angle_alpha   90.00
_cell.angle_beta   90.00
_cell.angle_gamma   90.00
#
_symmetry.space_group_name_H-M   'P 1'
#
loop_
_entity.id
_entity.type
_entity.pdbx_description
1 polymer ?
#
loop_
_entity_poly.entity_id
_entity_poly.type
_entity_poly.pdbx_seq_one_letter_code
_entity_poly.pdbx_strand_id
1 'polypeptide(L)'
;LSIVKSIVESHNGCIEVESEVNKGSSFIVTLPIEQAQVLPQDTGTSLLNNPAIPEGILQEDLSGSPIKHKPTMLIVDDNEEMLNFLSSSLADKYSILTAEDGIEALNKLKENEVTLIVSDWMMPRMDGVEFCKAIRTNQTTSHIPFILLTAKTDTNSKIEGMDCGADAYIEKPFSMQYLEACIKNLVDLRNLLRQKFSKMPLV
;
A
#
# COMPACT_ATOMS: atom_id res chain seq x y z
N LEU A 1 25.95 10.87 -10.17
CA LEU A 1 26.81 9.84 -9.56
C LEU A 1 27.23 10.18 -8.13
N SER A 2 27.55 11.44 -7.80
CA SER A 2 27.97 11.85 -6.44
C SER A 2 26.88 11.58 -5.38
N ILE A 3 25.61 11.88 -5.68
CA ILE A 3 24.48 11.65 -4.76
C ILE A 3 24.26 10.16 -4.51
N VAL A 4 24.29 9.33 -5.56
CA VAL A 4 24.13 7.88 -5.44
C VAL A 4 25.27 7.29 -4.60
N LYS A 5 26.49 7.71 -4.82
CA LYS A 5 27.64 7.29 -4.03
C LYS A 5 27.48 7.65 -2.56
N SER A 6 27.09 8.88 -2.25
CA SER A 6 26.84 9.32 -0.86
C SER A 6 25.75 8.53 -0.16
N ILE A 7 24.66 8.17 -0.88
CA ILE A 7 23.59 7.33 -0.31
C ILE A 7 24.08 5.92 -0.04
N VAL A 8 24.81 5.30 -0.96
CA VAL A 8 25.36 3.94 -0.77
C VAL A 8 26.35 3.90 0.39
N GLU A 9 27.23 4.89 0.48
CA GLU A 9 28.21 5.01 1.58
C GLU A 9 27.53 5.26 2.93
N SER A 10 26.43 6.01 2.99
CA SER A 10 25.66 6.21 4.23
C SER A 10 25.01 4.93 4.76
N HIS A 11 24.85 3.92 3.90
CA HIS A 11 24.37 2.59 4.26
C HIS A 11 25.51 1.56 4.41
N ASN A 12 26.76 2.02 4.63
CA ASN A 12 27.95 1.19 4.74
C ASN A 12 28.18 0.28 3.51
N GLY A 13 27.68 0.69 2.34
CA GLY A 13 27.87 0.01 1.08
C GLY A 13 29.00 0.58 0.23
N CYS A 14 29.31 -0.07 -0.88
CA CYS A 14 30.20 0.48 -1.91
C CYS A 14 29.56 0.44 -3.30
N ILE A 15 29.99 1.34 -4.16
CA ILE A 15 29.59 1.40 -5.57
C ILE A 15 30.82 1.34 -6.45
N GLU A 16 30.83 0.42 -7.39
CA GLU A 16 31.87 0.23 -8.39
C GLU A 16 31.30 0.46 -9.79
N VAL A 17 32.14 0.92 -10.71
CA VAL A 17 31.75 1.17 -12.10
C VAL A 17 32.72 0.49 -13.02
N GLU A 18 32.24 -0.39 -13.87
CA GLU A 18 32.96 -1.00 -14.97
C GLU A 18 32.41 -0.45 -16.27
N SER A 19 33.31 0.12 -17.11
CA SER A 19 32.91 0.72 -18.37
C SER A 19 33.90 0.38 -19.47
N GLU A 20 33.37 -0.07 -20.61
CA GLU A 20 34.18 -0.37 -21.81
C GLU A 20 33.62 0.40 -23.02
N VAL A 21 34.52 1.04 -23.76
CA VAL A 21 34.14 1.85 -24.93
C VAL A 21 33.38 0.99 -25.95
N ASN A 22 32.21 1.46 -26.38
CA ASN A 22 31.25 0.79 -27.29
C ASN A 22 30.62 -0.50 -26.75
N LYS A 23 30.81 -0.86 -25.47
CA LYS A 23 30.16 -2.00 -24.84
C LYS A 23 29.21 -1.61 -23.71
N GLY A 24 29.30 -0.38 -23.23
CA GLY A 24 28.41 0.16 -22.15
C GLY A 24 29.12 0.28 -20.81
N SER A 25 28.32 0.56 -19.78
CA SER A 25 28.79 0.71 -18.40
C SER A 25 27.91 -0.09 -17.46
N SER A 26 28.53 -0.81 -16.52
CA SER A 26 27.89 -1.53 -15.42
C SER A 26 28.16 -0.80 -14.11
N PHE A 27 27.12 -0.60 -13.30
CA PHE A 27 27.22 -0.05 -11.96
C PHE A 27 26.92 -1.18 -10.97
N ILE A 28 27.88 -1.50 -10.12
CA ILE A 28 27.77 -2.56 -9.11
C ILE A 28 27.62 -1.90 -7.75
N VAL A 29 26.49 -2.12 -7.07
CA VAL A 29 26.24 -1.63 -5.71
C VAL A 29 26.24 -2.80 -4.75
N THR A 30 27.12 -2.74 -3.74
CA THR A 30 27.20 -3.73 -2.67
C THR A 30 26.75 -3.09 -1.37
N LEU A 31 25.72 -3.69 -0.72
CA LEU A 31 25.23 -3.26 0.59
C LEU A 31 25.42 -4.40 1.61
N PRO A 32 25.82 -4.11 2.86
CA PRO A 32 25.90 -5.12 3.90
C PRO A 32 24.47 -5.58 4.25
N ILE A 33 24.27 -6.89 4.30
CA ILE A 33 23.04 -7.47 4.84
C ILE A 33 23.25 -7.58 6.35
N GLU A 34 22.68 -6.68 7.14
CA GLU A 34 22.54 -6.91 8.57
C GLU A 34 21.56 -8.08 8.75
N GLN A 35 22.08 -9.24 9.12
CA GLN A 35 21.24 -10.34 9.58
C GLN A 35 20.51 -9.84 10.82
N ALA A 36 19.20 -9.64 10.72
CA ALA A 36 18.36 -9.49 11.89
C ALA A 36 18.65 -10.68 12.81
N GLN A 37 19.19 -10.42 14.00
CA GLN A 37 19.41 -11.44 15.00
C GLN A 37 18.07 -12.11 15.28
N VAL A 38 17.93 -13.32 14.78
CA VAL A 38 16.84 -14.22 15.18
C VAL A 38 17.04 -14.47 16.67
N LEU A 39 16.21 -13.87 17.50
CA LEU A 39 16.14 -14.22 18.91
C LEU A 39 15.90 -15.73 19.02
N PRO A 40 16.66 -16.45 19.88
CA PRO A 40 16.47 -17.89 20.03
C PRO A 40 15.03 -18.18 20.43
N GLN A 41 14.38 -19.06 19.70
CA GLN A 41 13.15 -19.68 20.14
C GLN A 41 13.51 -20.59 21.33
N ASP A 42 13.09 -20.20 22.51
CA ASP A 42 13.12 -21.06 23.68
C ASP A 42 12.19 -22.25 23.44
N THR A 43 12.79 -23.35 23.04
CA THR A 43 12.22 -24.69 23.19
C THR A 43 12.53 -25.15 24.61
N GLY A 44 11.53 -25.22 25.46
CA GLY A 44 11.78 -25.77 26.78
C GLY A 44 10.56 -25.92 27.65
N THR A 45 9.85 -26.99 27.47
CA THR A 45 9.43 -27.95 28.52
C THR A 45 8.75 -27.41 29.79
N SER A 46 7.45 -27.72 29.85
CA SER A 46 6.74 -28.29 31.02
C SER A 46 7.25 -27.94 32.42
N LEU A 47 6.37 -27.39 33.22
CA LEU A 47 5.94 -28.00 34.50
C LEU A 47 4.74 -27.24 35.08
N LEU A 48 3.68 -28.00 35.24
CA LEU A 48 2.55 -27.92 36.16
C LEU A 48 2.75 -27.00 37.37
N ASN A 49 1.82 -26.06 37.56
CA ASN A 49 1.13 -25.95 38.85
C ASN A 49 -0.10 -25.05 38.72
N ASN A 50 -1.27 -25.66 38.87
CA ASN A 50 -2.57 -25.02 38.97
C ASN A 50 -2.80 -24.62 40.46
N PRO A 51 -3.43 -23.50 40.75
CA PRO A 51 -4.46 -23.51 41.76
C PRO A 51 -5.79 -22.97 41.21
N ALA A 52 -6.78 -23.73 41.48
CA ALA A 52 -8.21 -23.62 41.51
C ALA A 52 -8.84 -22.23 41.21
N ILE A 53 -9.68 -22.23 40.20
CA ILE A 53 -10.67 -21.19 39.91
C ILE A 53 -12.00 -21.66 40.52
N PRO A 54 -12.76 -20.81 41.25
CA PRO A 54 -14.10 -21.15 41.71
C PRO A 54 -15.10 -21.18 40.55
N GLU A 55 -15.86 -22.25 40.46
CA GLU A 55 -17.01 -22.38 39.56
C GLU A 55 -18.09 -21.37 39.92
N GLY A 56 -18.62 -20.74 38.88
CA GLY A 56 -19.93 -20.12 38.91
C GLY A 56 -19.96 -18.69 38.43
N ILE A 57 -20.21 -18.53 37.13
CA ILE A 57 -21.10 -17.52 36.53
C ILE A 57 -21.23 -17.86 35.05
N LEU A 58 -22.42 -18.28 34.68
CA LEU A 58 -23.14 -18.23 33.42
C LEU A 58 -22.32 -18.09 32.10
N GLN A 59 -22.38 -19.15 31.32
CA GLN A 59 -22.08 -19.19 29.91
C GLN A 59 -22.90 -18.14 29.15
N GLU A 60 -22.28 -17.07 28.76
CA GLU A 60 -22.68 -16.35 27.56
C GLU A 60 -21.73 -16.75 26.43
N ASP A 61 -22.32 -17.29 25.38
CA ASP A 61 -21.65 -17.73 24.16
C ASP A 61 -20.83 -16.58 23.51
N LEU A 62 -19.54 -16.48 23.85
CA LEU A 62 -18.59 -15.65 23.16
C LEU A 62 -17.78 -16.49 22.14
N SER A 63 -18.46 -17.25 21.28
CA SER A 63 -17.91 -17.77 20.04
C SER A 63 -18.01 -16.72 18.93
N GLY A 64 -17.59 -15.49 19.22
CA GLY A 64 -17.34 -14.44 18.26
C GLY A 64 -15.85 -14.42 17.93
N SER A 65 -15.38 -15.33 17.07
CA SER A 65 -14.17 -15.03 16.30
C SER A 65 -14.35 -13.65 15.69
N PRO A 66 -13.44 -12.68 15.87
CA PRO A 66 -13.55 -11.40 15.17
C PRO A 66 -13.54 -11.76 13.69
N ILE A 67 -14.67 -11.58 13.02
CA ILE A 67 -14.73 -11.63 11.58
C ILE A 67 -13.74 -10.57 11.14
N LYS A 68 -12.54 -10.97 10.73
CA LYS A 68 -11.57 -10.06 10.13
C LYS A 68 -12.19 -9.60 8.82
N HIS A 69 -12.99 -8.53 8.88
CA HIS A 69 -13.44 -7.87 7.67
C HIS A 69 -12.22 -7.50 6.85
N LYS A 70 -12.13 -8.05 5.64
CA LYS A 70 -11.07 -7.66 4.71
C LYS A 70 -11.17 -6.15 4.49
N PRO A 71 -10.04 -5.42 4.50
CA PRO A 71 -10.08 -4.00 4.17
C PRO A 71 -10.62 -3.80 2.76
N THR A 72 -11.48 -2.79 2.58
CA THR A 72 -12.11 -2.51 1.28
C THR A 72 -11.18 -1.68 0.41
N MET A 73 -10.99 -2.11 -0.83
CA MET A 73 -10.20 -1.43 -1.85
C MET A 73 -11.11 -1.03 -3.01
N LEU A 74 -10.99 0.20 -3.48
CA LEU A 74 -11.65 0.68 -4.68
C LEU A 74 -10.67 0.68 -5.86
N ILE A 75 -11.00 -0.06 -6.91
CA ILE A 75 -10.23 -0.12 -8.16
C ILE A 75 -11.04 0.60 -9.24
N VAL A 76 -10.40 1.55 -9.93
CA VAL A 76 -11.04 2.40 -10.94
C VAL A 76 -10.25 2.31 -12.24
N ASP A 77 -10.85 1.78 -13.29
CA ASP A 77 -10.25 1.64 -14.63
C ASP A 77 -11.39 1.48 -15.64
N ASP A 78 -11.32 2.11 -16.80
CA ASP A 78 -12.34 1.98 -17.84
C ASP A 78 -12.21 0.67 -18.63
N ASN A 79 -11.12 -0.06 -18.42
CA ASN A 79 -10.89 -1.37 -19.02
C ASN A 79 -11.39 -2.49 -18.11
N GLU A 80 -12.48 -3.14 -18.50
CA GLU A 80 -13.09 -4.26 -17.77
C GLU A 80 -12.10 -5.43 -17.53
N GLU A 81 -11.22 -5.72 -18.50
CA GLU A 81 -10.22 -6.78 -18.34
C GLU A 81 -9.21 -6.45 -17.22
N MET A 82 -8.80 -5.17 -17.12
CA MET A 82 -7.92 -4.70 -16.07
C MET A 82 -8.62 -4.75 -14.71
N LEU A 83 -9.88 -4.32 -14.62
CA LEU A 83 -10.68 -4.44 -13.40
C LEU A 83 -10.79 -5.90 -12.94
N ASN A 84 -11.09 -6.82 -13.85
CA ASN A 84 -11.20 -8.25 -13.55
C ASN A 84 -9.86 -8.86 -13.12
N PHE A 85 -8.77 -8.49 -13.78
CA PHE A 85 -7.42 -8.95 -13.46
C PHE A 85 -6.98 -8.49 -12.06
N LEU A 86 -7.11 -7.20 -11.76
CA LEU A 86 -6.74 -6.65 -10.45
C LEU A 86 -7.64 -7.18 -9.34
N SER A 87 -8.95 -7.26 -9.60
CA SER A 87 -9.92 -7.78 -8.62
C SER A 87 -9.63 -9.22 -8.25
N SER A 88 -9.42 -10.09 -9.23
CA SER A 88 -9.12 -11.50 -8.97
C SER A 88 -7.77 -11.69 -8.26
N SER A 89 -6.77 -10.89 -8.62
CA SER A 89 -5.44 -10.98 -8.00
C SER A 89 -5.41 -10.50 -6.54
N LEU A 90 -6.31 -9.59 -6.15
CA LEU A 90 -6.31 -8.96 -4.83
C LEU A 90 -7.44 -9.44 -3.91
N ALA A 91 -8.42 -10.22 -4.42
CA ALA A 91 -9.60 -10.67 -3.68
C ALA A 91 -9.29 -11.52 -2.45
N ASP A 92 -8.15 -12.19 -2.41
CA ASP A 92 -7.74 -12.98 -1.24
C ASP A 92 -7.48 -12.10 -0.01
N LYS A 93 -6.98 -10.90 -0.21
CA LYS A 93 -6.53 -9.98 0.84
C LYS A 93 -7.51 -8.83 1.12
N TYR A 94 -8.29 -8.43 0.10
CA TYR A 94 -9.13 -7.23 0.12
C TYR A 94 -10.56 -7.55 -0.31
N SER A 95 -11.51 -6.77 0.20
CA SER A 95 -12.86 -6.68 -0.37
C SER A 95 -12.81 -5.65 -1.49
N ILE A 96 -13.10 -6.07 -2.72
CA ILE A 96 -12.90 -5.21 -3.89
C ILE A 96 -14.21 -4.54 -4.30
N LEU A 97 -14.16 -3.23 -4.49
CA LEU A 97 -15.14 -2.43 -5.21
C LEU A 97 -14.50 -1.97 -6.52
N THR A 98 -15.24 -2.01 -7.60
CA THR A 98 -14.76 -1.56 -8.92
C THR A 98 -15.58 -0.36 -9.38
N ALA A 99 -15.00 0.50 -10.21
CA ALA A 99 -15.70 1.59 -10.90
C ALA A 99 -15.04 1.81 -12.28
N GLU A 100 -15.82 2.26 -13.25
CA GLU A 100 -15.34 2.49 -14.61
C GLU A 100 -14.77 3.89 -14.83
N ASP A 101 -15.05 4.83 -13.92
CA ASP A 101 -14.52 6.20 -13.95
C ASP A 101 -14.58 6.88 -12.58
N GLY A 102 -14.03 8.11 -12.50
CA GLY A 102 -13.99 8.88 -11.27
C GLY A 102 -15.35 9.29 -10.73
N ILE A 103 -16.39 9.47 -11.59
CA ILE A 103 -17.73 9.86 -11.14
C ILE A 103 -18.40 8.69 -10.42
N GLU A 104 -18.35 7.50 -11.00
CA GLU A 104 -18.87 6.29 -10.37
C GLU A 104 -18.11 5.98 -9.07
N ALA A 105 -16.80 6.14 -9.11
CA ALA A 105 -15.94 5.96 -7.93
C ALA A 105 -16.33 6.90 -6.77
N LEU A 106 -16.58 8.19 -7.05
CA LEU A 106 -17.07 9.15 -6.04
C LEU A 106 -18.42 8.76 -5.45
N ASN A 107 -19.32 8.18 -6.25
CA ASN A 107 -20.63 7.73 -5.74
C ASN A 107 -20.46 6.51 -4.83
N LYS A 108 -19.63 5.55 -5.20
CA LYS A 108 -19.33 4.37 -4.35
C LYS A 108 -18.67 4.75 -3.02
N LEU A 109 -17.85 5.79 -2.99
CA LEU A 109 -17.23 6.30 -1.76
C LEU A 109 -18.22 6.93 -0.78
N LYS A 110 -19.40 7.37 -1.22
CA LYS A 110 -20.44 7.90 -0.33
C LYS A 110 -21.13 6.81 0.49
N GLU A 111 -21.16 5.60 -0.05
CA GLU A 111 -21.91 4.47 0.50
C GLU A 111 -21.01 3.43 1.18
N ASN A 112 -19.69 3.50 0.94
CA ASN A 112 -18.75 2.48 1.38
C ASN A 112 -17.53 3.08 2.07
N GLU A 113 -17.08 2.46 3.14
CA GLU A 113 -15.79 2.78 3.76
C GLU A 113 -14.66 2.12 2.96
N VAL A 114 -13.84 2.94 2.32
CA VAL A 114 -12.71 2.50 1.50
C VAL A 114 -11.38 2.73 2.24
N THR A 115 -10.53 1.72 2.23
CA THR A 115 -9.22 1.76 2.88
C THR A 115 -8.13 2.25 1.96
N LEU A 116 -8.22 1.98 0.66
CA LEU A 116 -7.24 2.34 -0.36
C LEU A 116 -7.92 2.43 -1.73
N ILE A 117 -7.43 3.34 -2.56
CA ILE A 117 -7.88 3.55 -3.95
C ILE A 117 -6.73 3.22 -4.90
N VAL A 118 -7.01 2.46 -5.96
CA VAL A 118 -6.14 2.25 -7.11
C VAL A 118 -6.90 2.71 -8.34
N SER A 119 -6.41 3.73 -9.04
CA SER A 119 -7.10 4.33 -10.17
C SER A 119 -6.22 4.36 -11.41
N ASP A 120 -6.78 4.07 -12.58
CA ASP A 120 -6.13 4.45 -13.82
C ASP A 120 -6.08 5.97 -13.96
N TRP A 121 -5.11 6.45 -14.72
CA TRP A 121 -4.98 7.86 -15.07
C TRP A 121 -6.02 8.28 -16.11
N MET A 122 -6.11 7.52 -17.20
CA MET A 122 -6.88 7.91 -18.37
C MET A 122 -8.23 7.18 -18.40
N MET A 123 -9.27 7.87 -17.95
CA MET A 123 -10.64 7.35 -17.95
C MET A 123 -11.60 8.36 -18.54
N PRO A 124 -12.74 7.92 -19.09
CA PRO A 124 -13.77 8.83 -19.60
C PRO A 124 -14.45 9.61 -18.46
N ARG A 125 -15.13 10.69 -18.80
CA ARG A 125 -15.95 11.54 -17.91
C ARG A 125 -15.17 12.26 -16.80
N MET A 126 -14.43 11.54 -15.98
CA MET A 126 -13.54 12.06 -14.93
C MET A 126 -12.29 11.19 -14.90
N ASP A 127 -11.16 11.79 -15.22
CA ASP A 127 -9.87 11.11 -15.21
C ASP A 127 -9.33 10.88 -13.77
N GLY A 128 -8.25 10.08 -13.66
CA GLY A 128 -7.67 9.74 -12.38
C GLY A 128 -7.06 10.91 -11.62
N VAL A 129 -6.59 11.94 -12.32
CA VAL A 129 -6.04 13.16 -11.72
C VAL A 129 -7.15 14.03 -11.15
N GLU A 130 -8.21 14.24 -11.91
CA GLU A 130 -9.41 14.97 -11.45
C GLU A 130 -10.06 14.27 -10.27
N PHE A 131 -10.16 12.93 -10.33
CA PHE A 131 -10.66 12.10 -9.24
C PHE A 131 -9.78 12.23 -7.98
N CYS A 132 -8.46 12.13 -8.12
CA CYS A 132 -7.53 12.32 -7.01
C CYS A 132 -7.69 13.70 -6.35
N LYS A 133 -7.75 14.77 -7.14
CA LYS A 133 -8.00 16.13 -6.64
C LYS A 133 -9.32 16.23 -5.87
N ALA A 134 -10.39 15.61 -6.38
CA ALA A 134 -11.68 15.57 -5.69
C ALA A 134 -11.60 14.83 -4.35
N ILE A 135 -10.86 13.72 -4.28
CA ILE A 135 -10.59 12.98 -3.04
C ILE A 135 -9.83 13.84 -2.03
N ARG A 136 -8.79 14.55 -2.47
CA ARG A 136 -7.92 15.36 -1.59
C ARG A 136 -8.60 16.60 -1.03
N THR A 137 -9.53 17.19 -1.77
CA THR A 137 -10.27 18.39 -1.32
C THR A 137 -11.39 18.06 -0.33
N ASN A 138 -11.84 16.83 -0.24
CA ASN A 138 -12.91 16.41 0.65
C ASN A 138 -12.33 15.87 1.98
N GLN A 139 -12.70 16.46 3.11
CA GLN A 139 -12.20 16.10 4.44
C GLN A 139 -12.44 14.63 4.82
N THR A 140 -13.54 14.04 4.36
CA THR A 140 -13.89 12.64 4.69
C THR A 140 -13.09 11.62 3.90
N THR A 141 -12.54 11.98 2.75
CA THR A 141 -11.82 11.06 1.85
C THR A 141 -10.34 11.42 1.68
N SER A 142 -9.92 12.64 2.03
CA SER A 142 -8.55 13.14 1.83
C SER A 142 -7.46 12.28 2.46
N HIS A 143 -7.81 11.51 3.48
CA HIS A 143 -6.90 10.61 4.19
C HIS A 143 -6.78 9.21 3.56
N ILE A 144 -7.57 8.89 2.52
CA ILE A 144 -7.54 7.58 1.86
C ILE A 144 -6.29 7.51 0.97
N PRO A 145 -5.41 6.52 1.16
CA PRO A 145 -4.28 6.30 0.26
C PRO A 145 -4.74 6.11 -1.19
N PHE A 146 -4.03 6.76 -2.11
CA PHE A 146 -4.36 6.79 -3.53
C PHE A 146 -3.16 6.42 -4.38
N ILE A 147 -3.29 5.34 -5.15
CA ILE A 147 -2.31 4.89 -6.14
C ILE A 147 -2.84 5.24 -7.53
N LEU A 148 -2.04 5.94 -8.33
CA LEU A 148 -2.36 6.26 -9.71
C LEU A 148 -1.57 5.37 -10.65
N LEU A 149 -2.27 4.62 -11.51
CA LEU A 149 -1.68 3.81 -12.57
C LEU A 149 -1.57 4.68 -13.83
N THR A 150 -0.40 4.74 -14.45
CA THR A 150 -0.15 5.63 -15.57
C THR A 150 0.50 4.90 -16.75
N ALA A 151 0.07 5.19 -17.97
CA ALA A 151 0.83 4.79 -19.15
C ALA A 151 2.09 5.65 -19.27
N LYS A 152 3.18 5.05 -19.75
CA LYS A 152 4.44 5.74 -20.00
C LYS A 152 4.30 6.73 -21.16
N THR A 153 3.80 7.92 -20.87
CA THR A 153 3.71 8.97 -21.87
C THR A 153 3.97 10.32 -21.24
N ASP A 154 5.00 10.97 -21.72
CA ASP A 154 5.36 12.36 -21.54
C ASP A 154 5.76 12.87 -20.13
N THR A 155 6.93 13.50 -20.10
CA THR A 155 7.52 14.14 -18.90
C THR A 155 6.60 15.24 -18.33
N ASN A 156 5.73 15.84 -19.14
CA ASN A 156 4.80 16.88 -18.71
C ASN A 156 3.61 16.32 -17.95
N SER A 157 3.10 15.15 -18.32
CA SER A 157 2.02 14.46 -17.59
C SER A 157 2.48 14.01 -16.20
N LYS A 158 3.76 13.65 -16.03
CA LYS A 158 4.31 13.33 -14.70
C LYS A 158 4.31 14.53 -13.75
N ILE A 159 4.52 15.75 -14.24
CA ILE A 159 4.50 16.97 -13.41
C ILE A 159 3.08 17.31 -12.99
N GLU A 160 2.10 17.23 -13.88
CA GLU A 160 0.68 17.45 -13.55
C GLU A 160 0.13 16.38 -12.59
N GLY A 161 0.59 15.14 -12.74
CA GLY A 161 0.24 14.06 -11.82
C GLY A 161 0.81 14.24 -10.42
N MET A 162 2.03 14.72 -10.29
CA MET A 162 2.65 14.97 -8.97
C MET A 162 1.89 16.00 -8.16
N ASP A 163 1.20 16.94 -8.79
CA ASP A 163 0.41 17.99 -8.11
C ASP A 163 -0.99 17.54 -7.67
N CYS A 164 -1.49 16.36 -8.10
CA CYS A 164 -2.81 15.90 -7.69
C CYS A 164 -2.84 15.34 -6.26
N GLY A 165 -1.68 15.04 -5.67
CA GLY A 165 -1.57 14.54 -4.30
C GLY A 165 -1.79 13.03 -4.16
N ALA A 166 -1.56 12.24 -5.22
CA ALA A 166 -1.51 10.78 -5.11
C ALA A 166 -0.31 10.34 -4.26
N ASP A 167 -0.48 9.27 -3.47
CA ASP A 167 0.57 8.75 -2.57
C ASP A 167 1.59 7.88 -3.32
N ALA A 168 1.19 7.29 -4.45
CA ALA A 168 2.08 6.54 -5.31
C ALA A 168 1.66 6.62 -6.78
N TYR A 169 2.65 6.55 -7.67
CA TYR A 169 2.49 6.48 -9.12
C TYR A 169 3.14 5.20 -9.62
N ILE A 170 2.39 4.40 -10.36
CA ILE A 170 2.84 3.14 -10.91
C ILE A 170 2.68 3.16 -12.42
N GLU A 171 3.79 2.98 -13.13
CA GLU A 171 3.82 3.00 -14.58
C GLU A 171 3.40 1.66 -15.17
N LYS A 172 2.47 1.66 -16.12
CA LYS A 172 2.07 0.48 -16.90
C LYS A 172 3.10 0.25 -18.04
N PRO A 173 3.60 -1.02 -18.25
CA PRO A 173 3.22 -2.24 -17.56
C PRO A 173 3.95 -2.42 -16.22
N PHE A 174 3.24 -2.91 -15.21
CA PHE A 174 3.78 -3.19 -13.88
C PHE A 174 3.65 -4.67 -13.50
N SER A 175 4.44 -5.10 -12.54
CA SER A 175 4.26 -6.42 -11.93
C SER A 175 3.28 -6.38 -10.77
N MET A 176 2.47 -7.42 -10.59
CA MET A 176 1.55 -7.52 -9.44
C MET A 176 2.30 -7.47 -8.10
N GLN A 177 3.49 -8.07 -8.04
CA GLN A 177 4.33 -8.03 -6.84
C GLN A 177 4.71 -6.60 -6.45
N TYR A 178 5.02 -5.75 -7.43
CA TYR A 178 5.33 -4.34 -7.18
C TYR A 178 4.10 -3.56 -6.71
N LEU A 179 2.95 -3.74 -7.35
CA LEU A 179 1.69 -3.13 -6.93
C LEU A 179 1.31 -3.55 -5.51
N GLU A 180 1.37 -4.85 -5.20
CA GLU A 180 1.10 -5.37 -3.86
C GLU A 180 2.04 -4.81 -2.79
N ALA A 181 3.33 -4.65 -3.10
CA ALA A 181 4.29 -4.05 -2.19
C ALA A 181 3.95 -2.57 -1.90
N CYS A 182 3.58 -1.80 -2.93
CA CYS A 182 3.14 -0.41 -2.77
C CYS A 182 1.85 -0.32 -1.93
N ILE A 183 0.85 -1.16 -2.22
CA ILE A 183 -0.41 -1.24 -1.47
C ILE A 183 -0.12 -1.51 0.00
N LYS A 184 0.67 -2.55 0.29
CA LYS A 184 1.02 -2.93 1.66
C LYS A 184 1.68 -1.77 2.42
N ASN A 185 2.68 -1.13 1.82
CA ASN A 185 3.41 -0.03 2.45
C ASN A 185 2.48 1.14 2.80
N LEU A 186 1.56 1.51 1.92
CA LEU A 186 0.62 2.61 2.16
C LEU A 186 -0.41 2.26 3.23
N VAL A 187 -0.93 1.03 3.23
CA VAL A 187 -1.89 0.57 4.25
C VAL A 187 -1.21 0.48 5.62
N ASP A 188 0.01 -0.06 5.69
CA ASP A 188 0.76 -0.19 6.93
C ASP A 188 1.11 1.19 7.52
N LEU A 189 1.56 2.14 6.69
CA LEU A 189 1.85 3.52 7.09
C LEU A 189 0.60 4.19 7.67
N ARG A 190 -0.55 4.05 7.00
CA ARG A 190 -1.82 4.60 7.47
C ARG A 190 -2.22 4.02 8.82
N ASN A 191 -2.12 2.70 8.99
CA ASN A 191 -2.44 2.03 10.24
C ASN A 191 -1.54 2.52 11.39
N LEU A 192 -0.26 2.72 11.13
CA LEU A 192 0.70 3.24 12.09
C LEU A 192 0.37 4.68 12.50
N LEU A 193 -0.02 5.53 11.56
CA LEU A 193 -0.47 6.89 11.85
C LEU A 193 -1.75 6.89 12.69
N ARG A 194 -2.76 6.09 12.33
CA ARG A 194 -4.00 5.97 13.13
C ARG A 194 -3.73 5.54 14.56
N GLN A 195 -2.84 4.57 14.78
CA GLN A 195 -2.46 4.11 16.13
C GLN A 195 -1.75 5.20 16.94
N LYS A 196 -0.92 6.01 16.32
CA LYS A 196 -0.23 7.12 17.00
C LYS A 196 -1.22 8.21 17.43
N PHE A 197 -2.14 8.60 16.55
CA PHE A 197 -3.10 9.66 16.84
C PHE A 197 -4.22 9.22 17.79
N SER A 198 -4.63 7.94 17.79
CA SER A 198 -5.62 7.44 18.74
C SER A 198 -5.11 7.33 20.18
N LYS A 199 -3.80 7.38 20.39
CA LYS A 199 -3.16 7.34 21.72
C LYS A 199 -2.77 8.72 22.26
N MET A 200 -3.00 9.79 21.52
CA MET A 200 -2.80 11.15 22.03
C MET A 200 -4.02 11.56 22.89
N PRO A 201 -3.84 11.82 24.19
CA PRO A 201 -4.92 12.40 24.98
C PRO A 201 -5.26 13.78 24.41
N LEU A 202 -6.55 14.07 24.27
CA LEU A 202 -7.04 15.42 24.01
C LEU A 202 -6.61 16.30 25.18
N VAL A 203 -5.66 17.21 24.93
CA VAL A 203 -5.28 18.28 25.88
C VAL A 203 -6.24 19.44 25.70
#